data_ee826f8aac31546316d39b01340f6144
#
_entry.id   ee826f8aac31546316d39b01340f6144
#
_cell.length_a   1.000
_cell.length_b   1.000
_cell.length_c   1.000
_cell.angle_alpha   90.00
_cell.angle_beta   90.00
_cell.angle_gamma   90.00
#
_symmetry.space_group_name_H-M   'P 1'
#
loop_
_entity.id
_entity.type
_entity.pdbx_description
1 polymer ?
#
loop_
_entity_poly.entity_id
_entity_poly.type
_entity_poly.pdbx_seq_one_letter_code
_entity_poly.pdbx_strand_id
1 'polypeptide(L)'
;MIADIPVNFEILQSILEQAKKHSNEVVLLLLKINKKYLNMLAKKLSITANILTYSPNKFVGINDKLREFVEQSYDLNRAGFYAYGAYINYFRANLLKKIFRTDQINVALLARGFGYTTPPRVKEGKFLTEKARKEQQTQKIKEKKVKKIVQ
;
A
#
# COMPACT_ATOMS: atom_id res chain seq x y z
N MET A 1 12.28 -2.07 -14.45
CA MET A 1 11.30 -1.30 -13.63
C MET A 1 11.06 -2.04 -12.33
N ILE A 2 11.03 -1.35 -11.19
CA ILE A 2 10.69 -1.94 -9.88
C ILE A 2 9.26 -1.50 -9.55
N ALA A 3 8.40 -2.43 -9.20
CA ALA A 3 7.01 -2.17 -8.86
C ALA A 3 6.59 -2.95 -7.63
N ASP A 4 5.73 -2.34 -6.81
CA ASP A 4 4.98 -3.04 -5.76
C ASP A 4 3.79 -3.78 -6.39
N ILE A 5 3.15 -4.64 -5.63
CA ILE A 5 2.02 -5.43 -6.13
C ILE A 5 0.85 -4.48 -6.46
N PRO A 6 0.40 -4.44 -7.72
CA PRO A 6 -0.71 -3.56 -8.09
C PRO A 6 -2.06 -4.06 -7.54
N VAL A 7 -3.00 -3.14 -7.39
CA VAL A 7 -4.34 -3.36 -6.80
C VAL A 7 -5.17 -4.38 -7.60
N ASN A 8 -4.95 -4.42 -8.91
CA ASN A 8 -5.62 -5.35 -9.81
C ASN A 8 -4.68 -5.85 -10.92
N PHE A 9 -5.12 -6.87 -11.63
CA PHE A 9 -4.33 -7.48 -12.71
C PHE A 9 -4.24 -6.62 -13.97
N GLU A 10 -5.20 -5.74 -14.23
CA GLU A 10 -5.22 -4.86 -15.40
C GLU A 10 -4.06 -3.86 -15.34
N ILE A 11 -3.83 -3.28 -14.16
CA ILE A 11 -2.68 -2.40 -13.94
C ILE A 11 -1.37 -3.16 -14.15
N LEU A 12 -1.26 -4.39 -13.62
CA LEU A 12 -0.06 -5.20 -13.83
C LEU A 12 0.15 -5.51 -15.32
N GLN A 13 -0.89 -5.89 -16.03
CA GLN A 13 -0.81 -6.17 -17.45
C GLN A 13 -0.33 -4.93 -18.22
N SER A 14 -0.86 -3.75 -17.95
CA SER A 14 -0.40 -2.50 -18.55
C SER A 14 1.08 -2.22 -18.28
N ILE A 15 1.54 -2.46 -17.03
CA ILE A 15 2.95 -2.31 -16.65
C ILE A 15 3.83 -3.28 -17.48
N LEU A 16 3.40 -4.54 -17.61
CA LEU A 16 4.14 -5.56 -18.36
C LEU A 16 4.17 -5.28 -19.86
N GLU A 17 3.09 -4.78 -20.42
CA GLU A 17 3.01 -4.38 -21.83
C GLU A 17 3.94 -3.20 -22.12
N GLN A 18 3.98 -2.21 -21.24
CA GLN A 18 4.94 -1.10 -21.36
C GLN A 18 6.38 -1.58 -21.23
N ALA A 19 6.67 -2.45 -20.28
CA ALA A 19 8.02 -3.00 -20.13
C ALA A 19 8.47 -3.78 -21.37
N LYS A 20 7.58 -4.58 -21.97
CA LYS A 20 7.87 -5.30 -23.21
C LYS A 20 8.20 -4.37 -24.39
N LYS A 21 7.47 -3.25 -24.53
CA LYS A 21 7.74 -2.26 -25.58
C LYS A 21 9.13 -1.67 -25.52
N HIS A 22 9.69 -1.56 -24.31
CA HIS A 22 10.99 -0.96 -24.07
C HIS A 22 12.09 -1.99 -23.77
N SER A 23 11.83 -3.29 -23.96
CA SER A 23 12.74 -4.40 -23.65
C SER A 23 13.28 -4.36 -22.21
N ASN A 24 12.45 -3.91 -21.26
CA ASN A 24 12.80 -3.77 -19.86
C ASN A 24 12.33 -4.96 -19.02
N GLU A 25 13.09 -5.27 -17.98
CA GLU A 25 12.70 -6.22 -16.95
C GLU A 25 11.77 -5.56 -15.93
N VAL A 26 10.81 -6.32 -15.40
CA VAL A 26 9.94 -5.90 -14.29
C VAL A 26 10.29 -6.71 -13.06
N VAL A 27 10.68 -6.02 -11.99
CA VAL A 27 10.95 -6.60 -10.68
C VAL A 27 9.76 -6.30 -9.77
N LEU A 28 9.07 -7.34 -9.29
CA LEU A 28 7.99 -7.21 -8.32
C LEU A 28 8.52 -7.47 -6.90
N LEU A 29 8.27 -6.55 -5.99
CA LEU A 29 8.59 -6.71 -4.57
C LEU A 29 7.45 -7.44 -3.87
N LEU A 30 7.73 -8.63 -3.36
CA LEU A 30 6.75 -9.50 -2.72
C LEU A 30 7.15 -9.81 -1.27
N LEU A 31 6.21 -9.69 -0.36
CA LEU A 31 6.36 -10.22 0.98
C LEU A 31 6.10 -11.74 0.97
N LYS A 32 6.69 -12.48 1.90
CA LYS A 32 6.47 -13.95 2.04
C LYS A 32 4.99 -14.31 2.12
N ILE A 33 4.17 -13.49 2.77
CA ILE A 33 2.72 -13.67 2.89
C ILE A 33 2.00 -13.63 1.54
N ASN A 34 2.60 -12.99 0.53
CA ASN A 34 1.99 -12.78 -0.79
C ASN A 34 2.39 -13.86 -1.82
N LYS A 35 3.02 -14.96 -1.37
CA LYS A 35 3.44 -16.07 -2.27
C LYS A 35 2.31 -16.59 -3.15
N LYS A 36 1.07 -16.58 -2.64
CA LYS A 36 -0.13 -16.97 -3.42
C LYS A 36 -0.35 -16.09 -4.66
N TYR A 37 0.17 -14.86 -4.66
CA TYR A 37 0.09 -13.96 -5.81
C TYR A 37 0.83 -14.51 -7.04
N LEU A 38 1.99 -15.12 -6.84
CA LEU A 38 2.75 -15.76 -7.94
C LEU A 38 1.95 -16.87 -8.62
N ASN A 39 1.26 -17.68 -7.84
CA ASN A 39 0.42 -18.74 -8.40
C ASN A 39 -0.77 -18.17 -9.20
N MET A 40 -1.28 -17.00 -8.79
CA MET A 40 -2.34 -16.32 -9.54
C MET A 40 -1.81 -15.68 -10.82
N LEU A 41 -0.59 -15.13 -10.82
CA LEU A 41 0.06 -14.62 -12.04
C LEU A 41 0.22 -15.73 -13.09
N ALA A 42 0.75 -16.87 -12.67
CA ALA A 42 0.92 -18.02 -13.56
C ALA A 42 -0.43 -18.48 -14.16
N LYS A 43 -1.49 -18.54 -13.35
CA LYS A 43 -2.81 -19.01 -13.81
C LYS A 43 -3.56 -18.00 -14.68
N LYS A 44 -3.49 -16.70 -14.36
CA LYS A 44 -4.30 -15.67 -15.04
C LYS A 44 -3.61 -15.00 -16.22
N LEU A 45 -2.32 -14.83 -16.14
CA LEU A 45 -1.54 -14.10 -17.14
C LEU A 45 -0.53 -14.98 -17.87
N SER A 46 -0.47 -16.30 -17.54
CA SER A 46 0.51 -17.24 -18.10
C SER A 46 1.96 -16.73 -17.98
N ILE A 47 2.25 -16.00 -16.88
CA ILE A 47 3.55 -15.41 -16.64
C ILE A 47 4.32 -16.30 -15.67
N THR A 48 5.51 -16.70 -16.07
CA THR A 48 6.47 -17.37 -15.19
C THR A 48 7.44 -16.32 -14.65
N ALA A 49 7.52 -16.19 -13.33
CA ALA A 49 8.42 -15.25 -12.67
C ALA A 49 9.64 -15.99 -12.11
N ASN A 50 10.81 -15.45 -12.33
CA ASN A 50 12.04 -15.89 -11.66
C ASN A 50 12.04 -15.35 -10.23
N ILE A 51 12.14 -16.24 -9.24
CA ILE A 51 12.16 -15.84 -7.84
C ILE A 51 13.59 -15.54 -7.42
N LEU A 52 13.84 -14.26 -7.13
CA LEU A 52 15.08 -13.82 -6.54
C LEU A 52 14.91 -13.79 -5.01
N THR A 53 15.68 -14.59 -4.29
CA THR A 53 15.72 -14.56 -2.83
C THR A 53 16.92 -13.75 -2.37
N TYR A 54 16.67 -12.80 -1.49
CA TYR A 54 17.73 -11.97 -0.93
C TYR A 54 17.96 -12.35 0.54
N SER A 55 19.24 -12.52 0.93
CA SER A 55 19.58 -12.80 2.32
C SER A 55 19.31 -11.56 3.18
N PRO A 56 18.58 -11.69 4.31
CA PRO A 56 18.33 -10.58 5.22
C PRO A 56 19.62 -9.87 5.69
N ASN A 57 20.72 -10.62 5.80
CA ASN A 57 22.00 -10.08 6.26
C ASN A 57 22.67 -9.13 5.25
N LYS A 58 22.17 -9.09 4.01
CA LYS A 58 22.65 -8.17 2.96
C LYS A 58 21.90 -6.85 2.93
N PHE A 59 20.81 -6.71 3.70
CA PHE A 59 20.10 -5.44 3.82
C PHE A 59 20.85 -4.48 4.74
N VAL A 60 21.11 -3.29 4.24
CA VAL A 60 21.62 -2.20 5.10
C VAL A 60 20.48 -1.71 5.98
N GLY A 61 20.66 -1.78 7.29
CA GLY A 61 19.67 -1.29 8.25
C GLY A 61 19.64 0.24 8.26
N ILE A 62 18.67 0.84 7.58
CA ILE A 62 18.48 2.30 7.55
C ILE A 62 17.43 2.77 8.56
N ASN A 63 16.75 1.83 9.25
CA ASN A 63 15.60 2.14 10.09
C ASN A 63 15.93 3.07 11.26
N ASP A 64 17.12 2.97 11.85
CA ASP A 64 17.51 3.83 12.97
C ASP A 64 17.75 5.27 12.51
N LYS A 65 18.41 5.47 11.37
CA LYS A 65 18.57 6.80 10.76
C LYS A 65 17.23 7.39 10.32
N LEU A 66 16.35 6.57 9.73
CA LEU A 66 15.01 7.02 9.34
C LEU A 66 14.21 7.48 10.57
N ARG A 67 14.29 6.73 11.66
CA ARG A 67 13.64 7.10 12.93
C ARG A 67 14.15 8.44 13.43
N GLU A 68 15.47 8.61 13.49
CA GLU A 68 16.12 9.86 13.93
C GLU A 68 15.60 11.06 13.09
N PHE A 69 15.56 10.96 11.78
CA PHE A 69 15.05 12.02 10.92
C PHE A 69 13.56 12.30 11.13
N VAL A 70 12.75 11.26 11.31
CA VAL A 70 11.31 11.40 11.57
C VAL A 70 11.05 12.03 12.95
N GLU A 71 11.86 11.74 13.95
CA GLU A 71 11.77 12.34 15.30
C GLU A 71 12.22 13.80 15.31
N GLN A 72 13.21 14.16 14.51
CA GLN A 72 13.77 15.53 14.47
C GLN A 72 12.98 16.50 13.57
N SER A 73 12.23 16.01 12.60
CA SER A 73 11.53 16.84 11.63
C SER A 73 10.02 16.65 11.70
N TYR A 74 9.31 17.74 12.03
CA TYR A 74 7.84 17.76 12.01
C TYR A 74 7.25 17.35 10.65
N ASP A 75 7.82 17.85 9.56
CA ASP A 75 7.31 17.58 8.21
C ASP A 75 7.53 16.12 7.82
N LEU A 76 8.69 15.54 8.15
CA LEU A 76 8.96 14.12 7.92
C LEU A 76 8.07 13.24 8.80
N ASN A 77 7.86 13.61 10.06
CA ASN A 77 6.94 12.90 10.93
C ASN A 77 5.52 12.89 10.35
N ARG A 78 5.04 14.04 9.92
CA ARG A 78 3.72 14.18 9.30
C ARG A 78 3.62 13.39 7.99
N ALA A 79 4.63 13.46 7.13
CA ALA A 79 4.69 12.68 5.89
C ALA A 79 4.70 11.18 6.16
N GLY A 80 5.50 10.71 7.10
CA GLY A 80 5.55 9.32 7.55
C GLY A 80 4.19 8.84 8.08
N PHE A 81 3.48 9.67 8.87
CA PHE A 81 2.14 9.36 9.36
C PHE A 81 1.14 9.14 8.22
N TYR A 82 1.14 10.02 7.23
CA TYR A 82 0.27 9.88 6.06
C TYR A 82 0.65 8.67 5.20
N ALA A 83 1.93 8.43 4.98
CA ALA A 83 2.41 7.29 4.21
C ALA A 83 2.04 5.95 4.89
N TYR A 84 2.27 5.84 6.21
CA TYR A 84 1.86 4.68 7.01
C TYR A 84 0.35 4.41 6.90
N GLY A 85 -0.45 5.45 7.07
CA GLY A 85 -1.90 5.33 6.97
C GLY A 85 -2.39 4.99 5.57
N ALA A 86 -1.78 5.57 4.54
CA ALA A 86 -2.08 5.25 3.15
C ALA A 86 -1.75 3.78 2.84
N TYR A 87 -0.64 3.27 3.34
CA TYR A 87 -0.25 1.87 3.15
C TYR A 87 -1.26 0.91 3.78
N ILE A 88 -1.69 1.14 5.02
CA ILE A 88 -2.71 0.33 5.69
C ILE A 88 -4.03 0.37 4.91
N ASN A 89 -4.45 1.55 4.47
CA ASN A 89 -5.69 1.69 3.71
C ASN A 89 -5.60 1.03 2.33
N TYR A 90 -4.43 1.04 1.69
CA TYR A 90 -4.17 0.30 0.46
C TYR A 90 -4.46 -1.20 0.64
N PHE A 91 -3.97 -1.81 1.71
CA PHE A 91 -4.24 -3.22 2.00
C PHE A 91 -5.73 -3.48 2.26
N ARG A 92 -6.40 -2.58 2.99
CA ARG A 92 -7.85 -2.70 3.28
C ARG A 92 -8.72 -2.56 2.04
N ALA A 93 -8.34 -1.65 1.14
CA ALA A 93 -9.07 -1.38 -0.10
C ALA A 93 -8.77 -2.38 -1.22
N ASN A 94 -7.73 -3.21 -1.07
CA ASN A 94 -7.30 -4.12 -2.11
C ASN A 94 -8.37 -5.16 -2.44
N LEU A 95 -8.67 -5.31 -3.72
CA LEU A 95 -9.67 -6.25 -4.22
C LEU A 95 -9.25 -7.71 -4.05
N LEU A 96 -7.95 -7.97 -3.94
CA LEU A 96 -7.40 -9.31 -3.76
C LEU A 96 -7.33 -9.70 -2.28
N LYS A 97 -8.42 -9.57 -1.54
CA LYS A 97 -8.52 -9.81 -0.08
C LYS A 97 -8.03 -11.18 0.38
N LYS A 98 -8.08 -12.18 -0.49
CA LYS A 98 -7.56 -13.53 -0.19
C LYS A 98 -6.03 -13.58 -0.11
N ILE A 99 -5.35 -12.59 -0.70
CA ILE A 99 -3.89 -12.47 -0.75
C ILE A 99 -3.42 -11.38 0.21
N PHE A 100 -4.08 -10.20 0.14
CA PHE A 100 -3.75 -9.03 0.96
C PHE A 100 -4.63 -9.02 2.22
N ARG A 101 -4.22 -9.79 3.20
CA ARG A 101 -4.91 -9.90 4.48
C ARG A 101 -4.32 -8.91 5.48
N THR A 102 -5.13 -8.00 5.96
CA THR A 102 -4.72 -6.97 6.94
C THR A 102 -4.34 -7.57 8.29
N ASP A 103 -4.95 -8.68 8.67
CA ASP A 103 -4.64 -9.43 9.90
C ASP A 103 -3.23 -10.08 9.89
N GLN A 104 -2.62 -10.22 8.72
CA GLN A 104 -1.26 -10.75 8.56
C GLN A 104 -0.18 -9.66 8.57
N ILE A 105 -0.57 -8.38 8.58
CA ILE A 105 0.38 -7.28 8.64
C ILE A 105 0.89 -7.14 10.07
N ASN A 106 2.21 -7.28 10.24
CA ASN A 106 2.84 -6.90 11.49
C ASN A 106 2.94 -5.36 11.56
N VAL A 107 1.95 -4.75 12.22
CA VAL A 107 1.84 -3.28 12.31
C VAL A 107 3.03 -2.63 13.01
N ALA A 108 3.69 -3.33 13.93
CA ALA A 108 4.87 -2.83 14.61
C ALA A 108 6.09 -2.77 13.67
N LEU A 109 6.31 -3.84 12.89
CA LEU A 109 7.36 -3.84 11.86
C LEU A 109 7.08 -2.83 10.76
N LEU A 110 5.82 -2.71 10.34
CA LEU A 110 5.42 -1.71 9.37
C LEU A 110 5.69 -0.29 9.88
N ALA A 111 5.33 0.03 11.12
CA ALA A 111 5.57 1.33 11.71
C ALA A 111 7.07 1.68 11.75
N ARG A 112 7.94 0.72 12.08
CA ARG A 112 9.39 0.89 12.04
C ARG A 112 9.90 1.23 10.63
N GLY A 113 9.31 0.64 9.58
CA GLY A 113 9.62 0.96 8.18
C GLY A 113 9.26 2.41 7.79
N PHE A 114 8.43 3.09 8.59
CA PHE A 114 8.09 4.52 8.43
C PHE A 114 8.74 5.41 9.51
N GLY A 115 9.71 4.88 10.27
CA GLY A 115 10.45 5.63 11.28
C GLY A 115 9.75 5.74 12.64
N TYR A 116 8.72 4.95 12.93
CA TYR A 116 8.01 4.99 14.21
C TYR A 116 8.41 3.84 15.13
N THR A 117 8.65 4.16 16.41
CA THR A 117 8.85 3.15 17.47
C THR A 117 7.55 2.46 17.85
N THR A 118 6.47 3.19 17.85
CA THR A 118 5.11 2.69 18.13
C THR A 118 4.17 2.97 16.97
N PRO A 119 3.28 2.02 16.61
CA PRO A 119 2.35 2.22 15.50
C PRO A 119 1.45 3.45 15.72
N PRO A 120 1.42 4.41 14.79
CA PRO A 120 0.53 5.54 14.86
C PRO A 120 -0.93 5.11 14.82
N ARG A 121 -1.80 5.76 15.60
CA ARG A 121 -3.25 5.52 15.54
C ARG A 121 -3.85 6.12 14.27
N VAL A 122 -4.19 5.26 13.33
CA VAL A 122 -4.82 5.65 12.06
C VAL A 122 -6.33 5.47 12.18
N LYS A 123 -7.07 6.60 12.13
CA LYS A 123 -8.54 6.54 12.07
C LYS A 123 -8.98 6.10 10.67
N GLU A 124 -9.96 5.19 10.63
CA GLU A 124 -10.55 4.75 9.37
C GLU A 124 -11.09 5.94 8.56
N GLY A 125 -10.85 5.93 7.25
CA GLY A 125 -11.34 6.97 6.35
C GLY A 125 -10.56 8.27 6.32
N LYS A 126 -9.54 8.47 7.17
CA LYS A 126 -8.77 9.74 7.20
C LYS A 126 -7.84 9.94 5.99
N PHE A 127 -7.55 8.85 5.27
CA PHE A 127 -6.63 8.82 4.11
C PHE A 127 -7.36 8.58 2.78
N LEU A 128 -8.59 9.02 2.68
CA LEU A 128 -9.34 8.96 1.43
C LEU A 128 -8.69 9.89 0.39
N THR A 129 -8.68 9.45 -0.86
CA THR A 129 -8.30 10.32 -1.98
C THR A 129 -9.17 11.56 -1.99
N GLU A 130 -8.68 12.65 -2.58
CA GLU A 130 -9.42 13.91 -2.65
C GLU A 130 -10.80 13.75 -3.29
N LYS A 131 -10.90 12.85 -4.28
CA LYS A 131 -12.16 12.46 -4.92
C LYS A 131 -13.11 11.80 -3.93
N ALA A 132 -12.65 10.81 -3.16
CA ALA A 132 -13.47 10.14 -2.16
C ALA A 132 -13.86 11.06 -0.98
N ARG A 133 -13.00 12.05 -0.63
CA ARG A 133 -13.37 13.10 0.34
C ARG A 133 -14.50 13.99 -0.17
N LYS A 134 -14.44 14.41 -1.43
CA LYS A 134 -15.49 15.22 -2.07
C LYS A 134 -16.81 14.45 -2.15
N GLU A 135 -16.77 13.16 -2.50
CA GLU A 135 -17.94 12.29 -2.55
C GLU A 135 -18.59 12.13 -1.16
N GLN A 136 -17.79 11.88 -0.11
CA GLN A 136 -18.30 11.80 1.27
C GLN A 136 -18.86 13.12 1.77
N GLN A 137 -18.25 14.25 1.44
CA GLN A 137 -18.80 15.56 1.78
C GLN A 137 -20.14 15.81 1.10
N THR A 138 -20.23 15.46 -0.19
CA THR A 138 -21.48 15.60 -0.96
C THR A 138 -22.60 14.73 -0.39
N GLN A 139 -22.29 13.49 0.01
CA GLN A 139 -23.25 12.61 0.66
C GLN A 139 -23.73 13.16 2.01
N LYS A 140 -22.82 13.63 2.87
CA LYS A 140 -23.18 14.25 4.16
C LYS A 140 -24.05 15.50 4.00
N ILE A 141 -23.81 16.29 2.94
CA ILE A 141 -24.64 17.47 2.64
C ILE A 141 -26.04 17.04 2.18
N LYS A 142 -26.16 16.01 1.35
CA LYS A 142 -27.45 15.46 0.92
C LYS A 142 -28.25 14.90 2.10
N GLU A 143 -27.61 14.13 2.97
CA GLU A 143 -28.26 13.59 4.19
C GLU A 143 -28.75 14.69 5.15
N LYS A 144 -27.96 15.76 5.34
CA LYS A 144 -28.37 16.91 6.14
C LYS A 144 -29.56 17.68 5.54
N LYS A 145 -29.61 17.80 4.20
CA LYS A 145 -30.74 18.44 3.50
C LYS A 145 -32.01 17.60 3.62
N VAL A 146 -31.91 16.28 3.48
CA VAL A 146 -33.06 15.37 3.64
C VAL A 146 -33.62 15.44 5.08
N LYS A 147 -32.75 15.43 6.10
CA LYS A 147 -33.17 15.55 7.50
C LYS A 147 -33.83 16.88 7.83
N LYS A 148 -33.50 17.98 7.12
CA LYS A 148 -34.16 19.29 7.30
C LYS A 148 -35.54 19.40 6.63
N ILE A 149 -35.83 18.54 5.67
CA ILE A 149 -37.13 18.56 4.95
C ILE A 149 -38.18 17.68 5.66
N VAL A 150 -37.74 16.76 6.50
CA VAL A 150 -38.59 15.79 7.21
C VAL A 150 -38.95 16.27 8.65
N GLN A 151 -38.41 17.42 9.08
CA GLN A 151 -38.85 18.16 10.29
C GLN A 151 -39.75 19.34 9.91
#